data_b4202b89d3fe8ccdb4aa24469e78bee8
#
_entry.id   b4202b89d3fe8ccdb4aa24469e78bee8
#
_cell.length_a   1.000
_cell.length_b   1.000
_cell.length_c   1.000
_cell.angle_alpha   90.00
_cell.angle_beta   90.00
_cell.angle_gamma   90.00
#
_symmetry.space_group_name_H-M   'P 1'
#
loop_
_entity.id
_entity.type
_entity.pdbx_description
1 polymer ?
#
loop_
_entity_poly.entity_id
_entity_poly.type
_entity_poly.pdbx_seq_one_letter_code
_entity_poly.pdbx_strand_id
1 'polypeptide(L)'
;RLDSLSAYFLIVIGVASAGISTFAAGYFRKGEGTPPGLLCLQYHVFLASMVGVVLADDAYAFMVMWETMALSSFFLVTANHRIPQVRSAGYLYIVMAHIGAIAILLCFGVLQANTGDYTFANMRAQPLTPFWASIGFLLAVLGFGAKAGILPLHVWLPEAHPAAPSPVSALMSGVMLKTAIYGLLRVTLDLISFP
;
A
#
# COMPACT_ATOMS: atom_id res chain seq x y z
N ARG A 1 -8.33 -11.94 7.24
CA ARG A 1 -9.09 -13.12 6.77
C ARG A 1 -8.52 -13.63 5.45
N LEU A 2 -8.43 -14.95 5.30
CA LEU A 2 -8.02 -15.57 4.04
C LEU A 2 -9.28 -15.96 3.24
N ASP A 3 -9.48 -15.30 2.12
CA ASP A 3 -10.51 -15.61 1.12
C ASP A 3 -9.88 -15.72 -0.28
N SER A 4 -10.68 -15.98 -1.32
CA SER A 4 -10.19 -16.19 -2.68
C SER A 4 -9.43 -14.97 -3.22
N LEU A 5 -9.90 -13.75 -2.92
CA LEU A 5 -9.25 -12.51 -3.33
C LEU A 5 -7.89 -12.36 -2.62
N SER A 6 -7.86 -12.53 -1.29
CA SER A 6 -6.62 -12.48 -0.51
C SER A 6 -5.63 -13.57 -0.94
N ALA A 7 -6.10 -14.79 -1.17
CA ALA A 7 -5.25 -15.89 -1.61
C ALA A 7 -4.58 -15.60 -2.97
N TYR A 8 -5.32 -15.05 -3.92
CA TYR A 8 -4.76 -14.64 -5.22
C TYR A 8 -3.64 -13.61 -5.06
N PHE A 9 -3.88 -12.55 -4.28
CA PHE A 9 -2.87 -11.50 -4.08
C PHE A 9 -1.68 -11.99 -3.26
N LEU A 10 -1.87 -12.91 -2.31
CA LEU A 10 -0.76 -13.54 -1.58
C LEU A 10 0.14 -14.37 -2.51
N ILE A 11 -0.43 -15.08 -3.48
CA ILE A 11 0.36 -15.80 -4.49
C ILE A 11 1.16 -14.80 -5.33
N VAL A 12 0.54 -13.71 -5.79
CA VAL A 12 1.25 -12.66 -6.55
C VAL A 12 2.40 -12.06 -5.74
N ILE A 13 2.17 -11.73 -4.46
CA ILE A 13 3.21 -11.22 -3.55
C ILE A 13 4.32 -12.26 -3.39
N GLY A 14 3.97 -13.52 -3.11
CA GLY A 14 4.94 -14.59 -2.86
C GLY A 14 5.84 -14.88 -4.05
N VAL A 15 5.26 -15.05 -5.24
CA VAL A 15 6.01 -15.36 -6.47
C VAL A 15 6.92 -14.19 -6.86
N ALA A 16 6.39 -12.96 -6.88
CA ALA A 16 7.17 -11.78 -7.25
C ALA A 16 8.30 -11.51 -6.23
N SER A 17 8.00 -11.58 -4.92
CA SER A 17 9.00 -11.33 -3.89
C SER A 17 10.09 -12.40 -3.85
N ALA A 18 9.81 -13.67 -4.14
CA ALA A 18 10.82 -14.72 -4.22
C ALA A 18 11.86 -14.42 -5.32
N GLY A 19 11.40 -14.05 -6.53
CA GLY A 19 12.30 -13.68 -7.64
C GLY A 19 13.12 -12.42 -7.33
N ILE A 20 12.44 -11.38 -6.83
CA ILE A 20 13.10 -10.10 -6.52
C ILE A 20 14.08 -10.25 -5.35
N SER A 21 13.76 -11.03 -4.31
CA SER A 21 14.64 -11.28 -3.16
C SER A 21 15.90 -12.03 -3.58
N THR A 22 15.79 -12.99 -4.50
CA THR A 22 16.94 -13.70 -5.07
C THR A 22 17.87 -12.74 -5.81
N PHE A 23 17.32 -11.83 -6.60
CA PHE A 23 18.09 -10.78 -7.28
C PHE A 23 18.71 -9.80 -6.26
N ALA A 24 17.95 -9.39 -5.24
CA ALA A 24 18.39 -8.44 -4.22
C ALA A 24 19.60 -8.95 -3.41
N ALA A 25 19.70 -10.25 -3.16
CA ALA A 25 20.82 -10.87 -2.46
C ALA A 25 22.17 -10.62 -3.17
N GLY A 26 22.17 -10.53 -4.50
CA GLY A 26 23.36 -10.19 -5.28
C GLY A 26 23.54 -8.69 -5.52
N TYR A 27 22.49 -7.91 -5.42
CA TYR A 27 22.48 -6.48 -5.75
C TYR A 27 23.01 -5.60 -4.62
N PHE A 28 22.58 -5.83 -3.38
CA PHE A 28 22.98 -5.02 -2.24
C PHE A 28 24.38 -5.37 -1.77
N ARG A 29 25.36 -4.55 -2.20
CA ARG A 29 26.78 -4.66 -1.80
C ARG A 29 27.12 -3.61 -0.75
N LYS A 30 28.16 -3.87 0.04
CA LYS A 30 28.64 -2.93 1.06
C LYS A 30 29.18 -1.64 0.44
N GLY A 31 28.80 -0.49 0.98
CA GLY A 31 29.57 0.74 0.78
C GLY A 31 28.83 2.00 0.41
N GLU A 32 27.55 1.96 0.02
CA GLU A 32 26.81 3.16 -0.39
C GLU A 32 25.46 3.30 0.34
N GLY A 33 25.20 4.47 0.95
CA GLY A 33 23.89 4.82 1.52
C GLY A 33 23.60 4.15 2.86
N THR A 34 22.39 3.60 2.99
CA THR A 34 21.90 2.93 4.21
C THR A 34 22.65 1.61 4.47
N PRO A 35 23.01 1.29 5.73
CA PRO A 35 23.66 0.04 6.08
C PRO A 35 22.86 -1.19 5.60
N PRO A 36 23.53 -2.22 5.03
CA PRO A 36 22.84 -3.38 4.43
C PRO A 36 21.89 -4.12 5.39
N GLY A 37 22.24 -4.21 6.67
CA GLY A 37 21.38 -4.84 7.69
C GLY A 37 20.07 -4.09 7.91
N LEU A 38 20.14 -2.74 7.97
CA LEU A 38 18.95 -1.89 8.11
C LEU A 38 18.09 -1.95 6.84
N LEU A 39 18.74 -1.96 5.68
CA LEU A 39 18.05 -2.06 4.40
C LEU A 39 17.33 -3.40 4.26
N CYS A 40 17.96 -4.49 4.71
CA CYS A 40 17.37 -5.83 4.77
C CYS A 40 16.16 -5.86 5.72
N LEU A 41 16.28 -5.27 6.92
CA LEU A 41 15.17 -5.16 7.87
C LEU A 41 13.98 -4.43 7.23
N GLN A 42 14.21 -3.25 6.67
CA GLN A 42 13.16 -2.45 6.03
C GLN A 42 12.51 -3.17 4.85
N TYR A 43 13.28 -3.91 4.06
CA TYR A 43 12.80 -4.74 2.97
C TYR A 43 11.82 -5.82 3.46
N HIS A 44 12.17 -6.53 4.55
CA HIS A 44 11.29 -7.56 5.10
C HIS A 44 10.07 -6.99 5.82
N VAL A 45 10.20 -5.83 6.49
CA VAL A 45 9.05 -5.10 7.06
C VAL A 45 8.11 -4.66 5.93
N PHE A 46 8.63 -4.21 4.81
CA PHE A 46 7.84 -3.85 3.64
C PHE A 46 7.07 -5.05 3.07
N LEU A 47 7.72 -6.22 2.91
CA LEU A 47 7.04 -7.44 2.49
C LEU A 47 5.97 -7.89 3.49
N ALA A 48 6.30 -7.92 4.77
CA ALA A 48 5.38 -8.32 5.83
C ALA A 48 4.16 -7.40 5.90
N SER A 49 4.35 -6.09 5.71
CA SER A 49 3.24 -5.13 5.71
C SER A 49 2.28 -5.34 4.53
N MET A 50 2.78 -5.64 3.33
CA MET A 50 1.92 -5.97 2.18
C MET A 50 1.09 -7.23 2.43
N VAL A 51 1.70 -8.27 3.01
CA VAL A 51 0.98 -9.49 3.45
C VAL A 51 -0.05 -9.14 4.53
N GLY A 52 0.31 -8.31 5.51
CA GLY A 52 -0.59 -7.85 6.57
C GLY A 52 -1.81 -7.10 6.04
N VAL A 53 -1.63 -6.21 5.05
CA VAL A 53 -2.74 -5.51 4.37
C VAL A 53 -3.72 -6.51 3.73
N VAL A 54 -3.19 -7.53 3.05
CA VAL A 54 -4.03 -8.53 2.35
C VAL A 54 -4.76 -9.46 3.32
N LEU A 55 -4.21 -9.70 4.52
CA LEU A 55 -4.79 -10.57 5.54
C LEU A 55 -5.69 -9.82 6.55
N ALA A 56 -5.66 -8.50 6.59
CA ALA A 56 -6.48 -7.71 7.50
C ALA A 56 -7.98 -8.01 7.32
N ASP A 57 -8.71 -8.10 8.44
CA ASP A 57 -10.17 -8.31 8.48
C ASP A 57 -10.90 -7.20 9.24
N ASP A 58 -10.18 -6.14 9.55
CA ASP A 58 -10.69 -4.90 10.15
C ASP A 58 -9.90 -3.69 9.64
N ALA A 59 -10.53 -2.51 9.74
CA ALA A 59 -9.94 -1.26 9.25
C ALA A 59 -8.70 -0.84 10.04
N TYR A 60 -8.60 -1.13 11.34
CA TYR A 60 -7.45 -0.74 12.15
C TYR A 60 -6.21 -1.54 11.75
N ALA A 61 -6.31 -2.87 11.70
CA ALA A 61 -5.22 -3.72 11.25
C ALA A 61 -4.81 -3.36 9.81
N PHE A 62 -5.79 -3.12 8.92
CA PHE A 62 -5.53 -2.67 7.56
C PHE A 62 -4.72 -1.37 7.53
N MET A 63 -5.15 -0.34 8.27
CA MET A 63 -4.47 0.97 8.27
C MET A 63 -3.09 0.91 8.90
N VAL A 64 -2.91 0.15 9.99
CA VAL A 64 -1.57 -0.05 10.60
C VAL A 64 -0.60 -0.69 9.61
N MET A 65 -1.03 -1.74 8.91
CA MET A 65 -0.19 -2.39 7.90
C MET A 65 0.03 -1.51 6.68
N TRP A 66 -0.98 -0.73 6.28
CA TRP A 66 -0.89 0.23 5.18
C TRP A 66 0.13 1.35 5.44
N GLU A 67 0.12 1.94 6.63
CA GLU A 67 1.10 2.94 7.03
C GLU A 67 2.49 2.35 7.24
N THR A 68 2.59 1.14 7.79
CA THR A 68 3.87 0.42 7.89
C THR A 68 4.47 0.17 6.50
N MET A 69 3.63 -0.18 5.52
CA MET A 69 4.03 -0.33 4.12
C MET A 69 4.52 1.01 3.53
N ALA A 70 3.84 2.12 3.83
CA ALA A 70 4.23 3.44 3.34
C ALA A 70 5.57 3.90 3.94
N LEU A 71 5.74 3.76 5.25
CA LEU A 71 6.98 4.16 5.95
C LEU A 71 8.18 3.29 5.54
N SER A 72 8.02 1.97 5.51
CA SER A 72 9.11 1.07 5.12
C SER A 72 9.55 1.31 3.67
N SER A 73 8.62 1.49 2.76
CA SER A 73 8.94 1.82 1.37
C SER A 73 9.56 3.22 1.21
N PHE A 74 9.15 4.21 2.01
CA PHE A 74 9.81 5.52 2.04
C PHE A 74 11.30 5.40 2.39
N PHE A 75 11.64 4.66 3.45
CA PHE A 75 13.03 4.44 3.82
C PHE A 75 13.81 3.68 2.75
N LEU A 76 13.17 2.74 2.07
CA LEU A 76 13.79 2.01 0.97
C LEU A 76 14.01 2.89 -0.26
N VAL A 77 13.06 3.77 -0.63
CA VAL A 77 13.21 4.75 -1.71
C VAL A 77 14.36 5.71 -1.38
N THR A 78 14.45 6.15 -0.13
CA THR A 78 15.48 7.10 0.33
C THR A 78 16.76 6.41 0.80
N ALA A 79 17.04 5.17 0.39
CA ALA A 79 18.25 4.44 0.79
C ALA A 79 19.54 5.25 0.53
N ASN A 80 19.60 6.00 -0.58
CA ASN A 80 20.69 6.91 -0.93
C ASN A 80 20.36 8.37 -0.57
N HIS A 81 19.87 8.61 0.64
CA HIS A 81 19.38 9.91 1.13
C HIS A 81 20.41 11.04 1.10
N ARG A 82 21.71 10.75 0.88
CA ARG A 82 22.75 11.77 0.68
C ARG A 82 22.53 12.57 -0.60
N ILE A 83 21.87 12.00 -1.60
CA ILE A 83 21.56 12.62 -2.89
C ILE A 83 20.32 13.52 -2.72
N PRO A 84 20.38 14.84 -2.98
CA PRO A 84 19.24 15.75 -2.78
C PRO A 84 18.01 15.36 -3.58
N GLN A 85 18.16 14.88 -4.81
CA GLN A 85 17.08 14.42 -5.69
C GLN A 85 16.31 13.24 -5.08
N VAL A 86 17.04 12.29 -4.46
CA VAL A 86 16.45 11.13 -3.76
C VAL A 86 15.62 11.58 -2.56
N ARG A 87 16.08 12.59 -1.80
CA ARG A 87 15.29 13.14 -0.69
C ARG A 87 14.02 13.83 -1.18
N SER A 88 14.10 14.61 -2.26
CA SER A 88 12.95 15.29 -2.86
C SER A 88 11.90 14.28 -3.35
N ALA A 89 12.34 13.24 -4.06
CA ALA A 89 11.49 12.14 -4.51
C ALA A 89 10.81 11.40 -3.34
N GLY A 90 11.57 11.11 -2.28
CA GLY A 90 11.04 10.49 -1.07
C GLY A 90 10.01 11.39 -0.36
N TYR A 91 10.28 12.70 -0.27
CA TYR A 91 9.32 13.64 0.31
C TYR A 91 8.01 13.67 -0.46
N LEU A 92 8.06 13.80 -1.78
CA LEU A 92 6.87 13.76 -2.63
C LEU A 92 6.11 12.44 -2.46
N TYR A 93 6.83 11.31 -2.44
CA TYR A 93 6.25 9.99 -2.23
C TYR A 93 5.48 9.89 -0.91
N ILE A 94 6.11 10.27 0.22
CA ILE A 94 5.47 10.11 1.53
C ILE A 94 4.27 11.05 1.71
N VAL A 95 4.32 12.27 1.18
CA VAL A 95 3.19 13.21 1.20
C VAL A 95 2.00 12.63 0.44
N MET A 96 2.22 12.11 -0.78
CA MET A 96 1.16 11.48 -1.57
C MET A 96 0.61 10.22 -0.91
N ALA A 97 1.47 9.42 -0.26
CA ALA A 97 1.06 8.23 0.49
C ALA A 97 0.13 8.59 1.66
N HIS A 98 0.44 9.65 2.42
CA HIS A 98 -0.40 10.10 3.55
C HIS A 98 -1.71 10.73 3.10
N ILE A 99 -1.72 11.52 2.01
CA ILE A 99 -2.98 12.02 1.43
C ILE A 99 -3.90 10.85 1.06
N GLY A 100 -3.34 9.81 0.42
CA GLY A 100 -4.08 8.59 0.11
C GLY A 100 -4.58 7.86 1.36
N ALA A 101 -3.75 7.74 2.39
CA ALA A 101 -4.11 7.07 3.64
C ALA A 101 -5.25 7.79 4.39
N ILE A 102 -5.24 9.12 4.42
CA ILE A 102 -6.34 9.91 4.99
C ILE A 102 -7.65 9.63 4.25
N ALA A 103 -7.63 9.57 2.92
CA ALA A 103 -8.81 9.24 2.13
C ALA A 103 -9.33 7.81 2.43
N ILE A 104 -8.44 6.82 2.61
CA ILE A 104 -8.82 5.44 3.00
C ILE A 104 -9.41 5.43 4.41
N LEU A 105 -8.82 6.17 5.35
CA LEU A 105 -9.33 6.29 6.72
C LEU A 105 -10.75 6.87 6.73
N LEU A 106 -10.98 7.94 5.98
CA LEU A 106 -12.31 8.53 5.81
C LEU A 106 -13.29 7.56 5.13
N CYS A 107 -12.83 6.78 4.14
CA CYS A 107 -13.62 5.74 3.51
C CYS A 107 -14.12 4.71 4.54
N PHE A 108 -13.24 4.17 5.38
CA PHE A 108 -13.63 3.25 6.46
C PHE A 108 -14.54 3.91 7.50
N GLY A 109 -14.35 5.22 7.77
CA GLY A 109 -15.26 6.02 8.60
C GLY A 109 -16.67 6.08 8.03
N VAL A 110 -16.83 6.16 6.72
CA VAL A 110 -18.15 6.09 6.04
C VAL A 110 -18.73 4.68 6.10
N LEU A 111 -17.91 3.66 5.82
CA LEU A 111 -18.36 2.27 5.70
C LEU A 111 -18.82 1.65 7.02
N GLN A 112 -18.32 2.12 8.18
CA GLN A 112 -18.78 1.63 9.50
C GLN A 112 -20.23 2.05 9.85
N ALA A 113 -20.87 2.94 9.07
CA ALA A 113 -22.28 3.30 9.14
C ALA A 113 -22.78 3.70 10.55
N ASN A 114 -21.95 4.44 11.32
CA ASN A 114 -22.22 4.89 12.70
C ASN A 114 -22.37 3.77 13.75
N THR A 115 -21.99 2.55 13.44
CA THR A 115 -22.04 1.44 14.42
C THR A 115 -20.91 1.49 15.44
N GLY A 116 -19.80 2.17 15.12
CA GLY A 116 -18.57 2.15 15.89
C GLY A 116 -17.75 0.86 15.73
N ASP A 117 -18.23 -0.12 14.96
CA ASP A 117 -17.54 -1.37 14.66
C ASP A 117 -16.85 -1.29 13.30
N TYR A 118 -15.51 -1.34 13.32
CA TYR A 118 -14.63 -1.22 12.15
C TYR A 118 -14.23 -2.57 11.56
N THR A 119 -14.89 -3.67 11.92
CA THR A 119 -14.67 -4.97 11.29
C THR A 119 -15.25 -4.99 9.87
N PHE A 120 -14.59 -5.68 8.96
CA PHE A 120 -15.10 -5.85 7.59
C PHE A 120 -16.41 -6.67 7.57
N ALA A 121 -16.62 -7.54 8.55
CA ALA A 121 -17.88 -8.26 8.72
C ALA A 121 -19.06 -7.31 8.97
N ASN A 122 -18.88 -6.33 9.86
CA ASN A 122 -19.88 -5.30 10.11
C ASN A 122 -20.13 -4.44 8.87
N MET A 123 -19.06 -3.97 8.22
CA MET A 123 -19.19 -3.12 7.02
C MET A 123 -19.98 -3.81 5.90
N ARG A 124 -19.81 -5.13 5.71
CA ARG A 124 -20.59 -5.91 4.74
C ARG A 124 -22.07 -6.02 5.10
N ALA A 125 -22.38 -6.06 6.40
CA ALA A 125 -23.74 -6.24 6.89
C ALA A 125 -24.56 -4.95 6.89
N GLN A 126 -23.93 -3.78 6.81
CA GLN A 126 -24.58 -2.49 6.87
C GLN A 126 -25.03 -2.00 5.50
N PRO A 127 -26.33 -1.80 5.24
CA PRO A 127 -26.81 -1.20 4.01
C PRO A 127 -26.46 0.31 4.02
N LEU A 128 -25.67 0.74 3.06
CA LEU A 128 -25.40 2.16 2.83
C LEU A 128 -26.46 2.76 1.90
N THR A 129 -26.88 4.00 2.17
CA THR A 129 -27.65 4.73 1.17
C THR A 129 -26.80 5.00 -0.07
N PRO A 130 -27.41 5.13 -1.29
CA PRO A 130 -26.63 5.38 -2.52
C PRO A 130 -25.68 6.58 -2.42
N PHE A 131 -26.06 7.61 -1.67
CA PHE A 131 -25.22 8.79 -1.45
C PHE A 131 -23.95 8.45 -0.67
N TRP A 132 -24.06 7.73 0.47
CA TRP A 132 -22.90 7.36 1.28
C TRP A 132 -22.03 6.28 0.61
N ALA A 133 -22.67 5.35 -0.13
CA ALA A 133 -21.94 4.38 -0.94
C ALA A 133 -21.09 5.08 -2.02
N SER A 134 -21.62 6.13 -2.68
CA SER A 134 -20.89 6.92 -3.66
C SER A 134 -19.72 7.69 -3.03
N ILE A 135 -19.91 8.27 -1.85
CA ILE A 135 -18.83 8.94 -1.10
C ILE A 135 -17.74 7.93 -0.73
N GLY A 136 -18.11 6.78 -0.18
CA GLY A 136 -17.15 5.72 0.16
C GLY A 136 -16.36 5.25 -1.07
N PHE A 137 -17.03 5.05 -2.19
CA PHE A 137 -16.40 4.69 -3.46
C PHE A 137 -15.40 5.76 -3.94
N LEU A 138 -15.78 7.04 -3.95
CA LEU A 138 -14.89 8.13 -4.37
C LEU A 138 -13.67 8.26 -3.46
N LEU A 139 -13.85 8.12 -2.14
CA LEU A 139 -12.75 8.11 -1.18
C LEU A 139 -11.82 6.90 -1.37
N ALA A 140 -12.37 5.72 -1.68
CA ALA A 140 -11.58 4.55 -2.01
C ALA A 140 -10.77 4.74 -3.29
N VAL A 141 -11.39 5.27 -4.35
CA VAL A 141 -10.70 5.58 -5.61
C VAL A 141 -9.59 6.61 -5.39
N LEU A 142 -9.84 7.67 -4.61
CA LEU A 142 -8.83 8.67 -4.28
C LEU A 142 -7.69 8.05 -3.48
N GLY A 143 -7.98 7.31 -2.41
CA GLY A 143 -6.98 6.79 -1.49
C GLY A 143 -6.14 5.66 -2.10
N PHE A 144 -6.77 4.62 -2.60
CA PHE A 144 -6.08 3.51 -3.26
C PHE A 144 -5.50 3.93 -4.60
N GLY A 145 -6.19 4.81 -5.34
CA GLY A 145 -5.73 5.37 -6.59
C GLY A 145 -4.46 6.20 -6.47
N ALA A 146 -4.32 6.97 -5.40
CA ALA A 146 -3.08 7.69 -5.10
C ALA A 146 -1.89 6.74 -4.97
N LYS A 147 -2.06 5.60 -4.27
CA LYS A 147 -1.03 4.58 -4.12
C LYS A 147 -0.82 3.75 -5.38
N ALA A 148 -1.90 3.41 -6.10
CA ALA A 148 -1.84 2.68 -7.38
C ALA A 148 -1.27 3.52 -8.54
N GLY A 149 -1.17 4.85 -8.36
CA GLY A 149 -0.68 5.74 -9.39
C GLY A 149 -1.69 6.03 -10.50
N ILE A 150 -2.99 6.10 -10.16
CA ILE A 150 -4.03 6.49 -11.10
C ILE A 150 -3.90 7.99 -11.43
N LEU A 151 -4.04 8.35 -12.70
CA LEU A 151 -4.05 9.76 -13.14
C LEU A 151 -5.21 10.55 -12.47
N PRO A 152 -4.96 11.76 -11.93
CA PRO A 152 -3.71 12.53 -11.94
C PRO A 152 -2.81 12.30 -10.71
N LEU A 153 -3.09 11.34 -9.84
CA LEU A 153 -2.42 11.10 -8.54
C LEU A 153 -1.05 10.38 -8.66
N HIS A 154 -0.60 10.12 -9.88
CA HIS A 154 0.64 9.37 -10.19
C HIS A 154 1.93 10.18 -10.08
N VAL A 155 1.88 11.45 -9.71
CA VAL A 155 3.02 12.40 -9.76
C VAL A 155 4.26 11.92 -8.97
N TRP A 156 4.09 11.07 -7.98
CA TRP A 156 5.18 10.50 -7.19
C TRP A 156 5.92 9.35 -7.91
N LEU A 157 5.26 8.65 -8.84
CA LEU A 157 5.79 7.45 -9.53
C LEU A 157 7.06 7.76 -10.35
N PRO A 158 7.07 8.77 -11.25
CA PRO A 158 8.24 9.08 -12.05
C PRO A 158 9.45 9.52 -11.23
N GLU A 159 9.21 10.06 -10.03
CA GLU A 159 10.28 10.52 -9.13
C GLU A 159 10.79 9.40 -8.21
N ALA A 160 9.87 8.61 -7.62
CA ALA A 160 10.24 7.58 -6.66
C ALA A 160 10.92 6.35 -7.31
N HIS A 161 10.50 5.95 -8.51
CA HIS A 161 11.05 4.76 -9.17
C HIS A 161 12.53 4.89 -9.54
N PRO A 162 13.02 5.99 -10.15
CA PRO A 162 14.44 6.17 -10.41
C PRO A 162 15.28 6.38 -9.14
N ALA A 163 14.66 6.94 -8.07
CA ALA A 163 15.35 7.19 -6.81
C ALA A 163 15.58 5.91 -6.00
N ALA A 164 14.70 4.93 -6.14
CA ALA A 164 14.76 3.67 -5.40
C ALA A 164 15.81 2.72 -5.99
N PRO A 165 16.50 1.90 -5.15
CA PRO A 165 17.31 0.77 -5.64
C PRO A 165 16.48 -0.17 -6.52
N SER A 166 17.08 -0.78 -7.55
CA SER A 166 16.36 -1.61 -8.53
C SER A 166 15.46 -2.70 -7.93
N PRO A 167 15.89 -3.48 -6.90
CA PRO A 167 15.00 -4.47 -6.28
C PRO A 167 13.80 -3.84 -5.58
N VAL A 168 13.98 -2.65 -4.98
CA VAL A 168 12.90 -1.90 -4.32
C VAL A 168 11.91 -1.37 -5.35
N SER A 169 12.41 -0.76 -6.43
CA SER A 169 11.60 -0.27 -7.54
C SER A 169 10.79 -1.40 -8.19
N ALA A 170 11.38 -2.60 -8.33
CA ALA A 170 10.69 -3.79 -8.83
C ALA A 170 9.58 -4.26 -7.88
N LEU A 171 9.78 -4.24 -6.55
CA LEU A 171 8.71 -4.56 -5.58
C LEU A 171 7.60 -3.50 -5.59
N MET A 172 7.95 -2.22 -5.69
CA MET A 172 6.97 -1.15 -5.75
C MET A 172 6.05 -1.33 -6.97
N SER A 173 6.61 -1.51 -8.16
CA SER A 173 5.82 -1.69 -9.39
C SER A 173 5.15 -3.05 -9.49
N GLY A 174 5.85 -4.12 -9.10
CA GLY A 174 5.39 -5.50 -9.22
C GLY A 174 4.35 -5.91 -8.18
N VAL A 175 4.43 -5.38 -6.96
CA VAL A 175 3.66 -5.87 -5.80
C VAL A 175 2.88 -4.73 -5.11
N MET A 176 3.54 -3.65 -4.68
CA MET A 176 2.90 -2.59 -3.89
C MET A 176 1.72 -1.94 -4.62
N LEU A 177 1.87 -1.60 -5.91
CA LEU A 177 0.77 -1.05 -6.71
C LEU A 177 -0.39 -2.04 -6.80
N LYS A 178 -0.12 -3.36 -6.89
CA LYS A 178 -1.15 -4.41 -6.91
C LYS A 178 -1.85 -4.55 -5.56
N THR A 179 -1.12 -4.36 -4.45
CA THR A 179 -1.74 -4.31 -3.10
C THR A 179 -2.72 -3.14 -2.99
N ALA A 180 -2.45 -2.00 -3.65
CA ALA A 180 -3.42 -0.90 -3.72
C ALA A 180 -4.66 -1.27 -4.55
N ILE A 181 -4.49 -1.98 -5.66
CA ILE A 181 -5.64 -2.51 -6.43
C ILE A 181 -6.43 -3.53 -5.58
N TYR A 182 -5.75 -4.40 -4.81
CA TYR A 182 -6.44 -5.28 -3.86
C TYR A 182 -7.35 -4.49 -2.90
N GLY A 183 -6.83 -3.43 -2.28
CA GLY A 183 -7.62 -2.58 -1.37
C GLY A 183 -8.83 -1.95 -2.05
N LEU A 184 -8.65 -1.45 -3.28
CA LEU A 184 -9.76 -0.91 -4.07
C LEU A 184 -10.82 -1.97 -4.37
N LEU A 185 -10.42 -3.16 -4.83
CA LEU A 185 -11.35 -4.27 -5.10
C LEU A 185 -12.05 -4.73 -3.81
N ARG A 186 -11.32 -4.83 -2.69
CA ARG A 186 -11.89 -5.19 -1.38
C ARG A 186 -13.00 -4.23 -0.99
N VAL A 187 -12.77 -2.93 -1.09
CA VAL A 187 -13.78 -1.92 -0.73
C VAL A 187 -14.93 -1.93 -1.73
N THR A 188 -14.66 -1.92 -3.02
CA THR A 188 -15.70 -1.70 -4.05
C THR A 188 -16.56 -2.94 -4.34
N LEU A 189 -16.00 -4.14 -4.24
CA LEU A 189 -16.70 -5.39 -4.58
C LEU A 189 -17.19 -6.18 -3.36
N ASP A 190 -16.61 -5.93 -2.18
CA ASP A 190 -16.90 -6.72 -0.98
C ASP A 190 -17.54 -5.89 0.15
N LEU A 191 -17.08 -4.64 0.37
CA LEU A 191 -17.57 -3.82 1.49
C LEU A 191 -18.69 -2.84 1.09
N ILE A 192 -18.70 -2.33 -0.16
CA ILE A 192 -19.78 -1.49 -0.67
C ILE A 192 -20.76 -2.38 -1.42
N SER A 193 -21.89 -2.71 -0.78
CA SER A 193 -23.03 -3.29 -1.49
C SER A 193 -23.79 -2.18 -2.21
N PHE A 194 -23.66 -2.11 -3.54
CA PHE A 194 -24.61 -1.31 -4.34
C PHE A 194 -25.94 -2.05 -4.42
N PRO A 195 -27.07 -1.38 -4.14
CA PRO A 195 -28.40 -1.98 -4.24
C PRO A 195 -28.74 -2.33 -5.70
#